data_fb5e9d8f86e34746d4d4f7d1008adece
#
_entry.id   fb5e9d8f86e34746d4d4f7d1008adece
#
_cell.length_a   1.000
_cell.length_b   1.000
_cell.length_c   1.000
_cell.angle_alpha   90.00
_cell.angle_beta   90.00
_cell.angle_gamma   90.00
#
_symmetry.space_group_name_H-M   'P 1'
#
loop_
_entity.id
_entity.type
_entity.pdbx_description
1 polymer ?
#
loop_
_entity_poly.entity_id
_entity_poly.type
_entity_poly.pdbx_seq_one_letter_code
_entity_poly.pdbx_strand_id
1 'polypeptide(L)'
;MSKLGQIRLHYRTAKAKAEELYQKMDAAFEDDAYPLAITEIDEAKAIYEVSLYVEEDEKAVVKTRLAQILGVNQDEIEIEVLPDIDWVQHSLEGLNPVRAGRFFIHGSHDRDKVMPNDLAIEIEAGQAFGTGHHGTTVGCLELLAEVMANEKPQNALDLGTGSGILAIGMALIAPIRILATDIDPIAINVAKENFALNGVSDTITAITATGLDDNEIASRAPFDLIVANILANPLIELAPQMVPAKAKNGSIVLSGILEEQHDRVVKAYQDQGAKYIKTLHHEGWVAIHLK
;
A
#
# COMPACT_ATOMS: atom_id res chain seq x y z
N MET A 1 24.82 -19.97 14.08
CA MET A 1 25.34 -18.67 14.56
C MET A 1 24.13 -17.93 15.11
N SER A 2 24.13 -17.56 16.41
CA SER A 2 23.00 -16.82 17.00
C SER A 2 22.92 -15.46 16.27
N LYS A 3 21.74 -15.08 15.74
CA LYS A 3 21.50 -13.71 15.26
C LYS A 3 21.72 -12.77 16.44
N LEU A 4 22.57 -11.77 16.27
CA LEU A 4 22.74 -10.69 17.24
C LEU A 4 21.41 -9.93 17.31
N GLY A 5 20.96 -9.56 18.51
CA GLY A 5 19.72 -8.84 18.71
C GLY A 5 19.83 -7.41 18.17
N GLN A 6 18.77 -6.91 17.58
CA GLN A 6 18.68 -5.54 17.08
C GLN A 6 18.35 -4.59 18.24
N ILE A 7 18.98 -3.40 18.27
CA ILE A 7 18.79 -2.39 19.31
C ILE A 7 18.29 -1.10 18.68
N ARG A 8 17.33 -0.48 19.33
CA ARG A 8 16.87 0.87 19.03
C ARG A 8 17.47 1.86 20.02
N LEU A 9 18.20 2.84 19.49
CA LEU A 9 18.68 4.02 20.21
C LEU A 9 17.74 5.17 19.91
N HIS A 10 17.13 5.80 20.93
CA HIS A 10 16.14 6.83 20.67
C HIS A 10 16.23 8.01 21.64
N TYR A 11 15.76 9.18 21.18
CA TYR A 11 15.75 10.42 21.92
C TYR A 11 14.47 11.20 21.68
N ARG A 12 13.82 11.69 22.74
CA ARG A 12 12.54 12.39 22.67
C ARG A 12 12.72 13.89 22.82
N THR A 13 12.05 14.66 21.97
CA THR A 13 12.09 16.13 21.98
C THR A 13 10.86 16.73 21.28
N ALA A 14 10.78 18.09 21.25
CA ALA A 14 9.71 18.77 20.51
C ALA A 14 9.88 18.63 18.99
N LYS A 15 8.78 18.70 18.24
CA LYS A 15 8.70 18.47 16.78
C LYS A 15 9.82 19.14 15.99
N ALA A 16 9.92 20.47 16.06
CA ALA A 16 10.91 21.22 15.27
C ALA A 16 12.36 20.79 15.54
N LYS A 17 12.65 20.41 16.81
CA LYS A 17 13.97 19.90 17.18
C LYS A 17 14.18 18.47 16.69
N ALA A 18 13.17 17.62 16.73
CA ALA A 18 13.23 16.26 16.21
C ALA A 18 13.53 16.24 14.70
N GLU A 19 12.88 17.10 13.93
CA GLU A 19 13.12 17.27 12.49
C GLU A 19 14.55 17.71 12.19
N GLU A 20 15.09 18.69 12.94
CA GLU A 20 16.48 19.13 12.82
C GLU A 20 17.46 17.99 13.14
N LEU A 21 17.20 17.25 14.22
CA LEU A 21 18.05 16.15 14.66
C LEU A 21 18.03 14.99 13.69
N TYR A 22 16.86 14.65 13.16
CA TYR A 22 16.71 13.60 12.12
C TYR A 22 17.58 13.91 10.89
N GLN A 23 17.54 15.13 10.37
CA GLN A 23 18.41 15.54 9.25
C GLN A 23 19.89 15.44 9.57
N LYS A 24 20.31 15.78 10.80
CA LYS A 24 21.71 15.62 11.24
C LYS A 24 22.11 14.15 11.35
N MET A 25 21.22 13.30 11.81
CA MET A 25 21.45 11.85 11.88
C MET A 25 21.58 11.26 10.48
N ASP A 26 20.65 11.60 9.59
CA ASP A 26 20.63 11.13 8.21
C ASP A 26 21.95 11.46 7.50
N ALA A 27 22.39 12.71 7.54
CA ALA A 27 23.66 13.13 6.97
C ALA A 27 24.89 12.49 7.64
N ALA A 28 24.84 12.23 8.97
CA ALA A 28 25.99 11.71 9.68
C ALA A 28 26.15 10.19 9.56
N PHE A 29 25.08 9.46 9.26
CA PHE A 29 25.05 8.01 9.14
C PHE A 29 24.75 7.53 7.71
N GLU A 30 24.83 8.42 6.71
CA GLU A 30 24.56 8.12 5.30
C GLU A 30 25.40 6.93 4.79
N ASP A 31 26.69 6.89 5.14
CA ASP A 31 27.61 5.82 4.72
C ASP A 31 27.41 4.51 5.52
N ASP A 32 26.83 4.58 6.70
CA ASP A 32 26.64 3.43 7.59
C ASP A 32 25.34 2.67 7.26
N ALA A 33 24.41 3.32 6.53
CA ALA A 33 23.11 2.77 6.12
C ALA A 33 22.24 2.25 7.29
N TYR A 34 22.38 2.81 8.49
CA TYR A 34 21.51 2.47 9.62
C TYR A 34 20.08 2.97 9.37
N PRO A 35 19.06 2.14 9.63
CA PRO A 35 17.68 2.60 9.57
C PRO A 35 17.43 3.72 10.58
N LEU A 36 16.80 4.80 10.13
CA LEU A 36 16.42 5.96 10.93
C LEU A 36 14.90 6.13 10.93
N ALA A 37 14.35 6.63 12.02
CA ALA A 37 12.94 6.97 12.10
C ALA A 37 12.71 8.25 12.90
N ILE A 38 11.64 8.98 12.55
CA ILE A 38 11.06 10.04 13.35
C ILE A 38 9.59 9.71 13.59
N THR A 39 9.15 9.68 14.85
CA THR A 39 7.81 9.23 15.23
C THR A 39 7.17 10.22 16.19
N GLU A 40 5.90 10.54 16.01
CA GLU A 40 5.10 11.29 16.98
C GLU A 40 4.68 10.37 18.13
N ILE A 41 5.07 10.74 19.37
CA ILE A 41 4.81 9.94 20.57
C ILE A 41 3.61 10.47 21.38
N ASP A 42 3.42 11.78 21.40
CA ASP A 42 2.32 12.43 22.14
C ASP A 42 1.86 13.67 21.36
N GLU A 43 0.74 13.54 20.66
CA GLU A 43 0.16 14.63 19.84
C GLU A 43 -0.22 15.84 20.69
N ALA A 44 -0.80 15.60 21.90
CA ALA A 44 -1.27 16.67 22.79
C ALA A 44 -0.12 17.52 23.32
N LYS A 45 1.08 16.96 23.46
CA LYS A 45 2.30 17.64 23.94
C LYS A 45 3.29 17.95 22.83
N ALA A 46 2.98 17.58 21.58
CA ALA A 46 3.87 17.69 20.42
C ALA A 46 5.27 17.08 20.69
N ILE A 47 5.30 15.90 21.34
CA ILE A 47 6.53 15.15 21.64
C ILE A 47 6.80 14.19 20.48
N TYR A 48 7.99 14.30 19.92
CA TYR A 48 8.51 13.45 18.85
C TYR A 48 9.74 12.68 19.34
N GLU A 49 9.99 11.55 18.71
CA GLU A 49 11.12 10.69 18.98
C GLU A 49 11.92 10.48 17.68
N VAL A 50 13.23 10.67 17.76
CA VAL A 50 14.17 10.26 16.71
C VAL A 50 14.83 8.95 17.13
N SER A 51 14.89 7.98 16.21
CA SER A 51 15.40 6.64 16.48
C SER A 51 16.42 6.21 15.43
N LEU A 52 17.40 5.40 15.87
CA LEU A 52 18.40 4.75 15.04
C LEU A 52 18.49 3.28 15.45
N TYR A 53 18.54 2.37 14.47
CA TYR A 53 18.53 0.93 14.69
C TYR A 53 19.91 0.36 14.36
N VAL A 54 20.48 -0.43 15.30
CA VAL A 54 21.81 -1.00 15.18
C VAL A 54 21.87 -2.43 15.71
N GLU A 55 22.89 -3.18 15.32
CA GLU A 55 23.18 -4.46 15.92
C GLU A 55 23.77 -4.31 17.34
N GLU A 56 23.55 -5.30 18.19
CA GLU A 56 23.93 -5.20 19.62
C GLU A 56 25.42 -4.96 19.85
N ASP A 57 26.28 -5.48 19.00
CA ASP A 57 27.75 -5.33 19.10
C ASP A 57 28.22 -3.90 18.73
N GLU A 58 27.48 -3.15 17.93
CA GLU A 58 27.78 -1.77 17.53
C GLU A 58 27.24 -0.73 18.52
N LYS A 59 26.33 -1.13 19.41
CA LYS A 59 25.59 -0.25 20.34
C LYS A 59 26.45 0.81 21.02
N ALA A 60 27.58 0.43 21.60
CA ALA A 60 28.39 1.33 22.41
C ALA A 60 29.07 2.43 21.57
N VAL A 61 29.55 2.06 20.40
CA VAL A 61 30.21 2.99 19.48
C VAL A 61 29.20 3.94 18.87
N VAL A 62 28.08 3.40 18.37
CA VAL A 62 27.03 4.19 17.73
C VAL A 62 26.33 5.10 18.74
N LYS A 63 26.05 4.66 19.96
CA LYS A 63 25.47 5.51 21.01
C LYS A 63 26.37 6.72 21.33
N THR A 64 27.67 6.50 21.39
CA THR A 64 28.63 7.60 21.64
C THR A 64 28.61 8.61 20.49
N ARG A 65 28.64 8.15 19.26
CA ARG A 65 28.57 9.01 18.06
C ARG A 65 27.23 9.74 17.98
N LEU A 66 26.13 9.05 18.25
CA LEU A 66 24.79 9.62 18.28
C LEU A 66 24.66 10.75 19.30
N ALA A 67 25.17 10.56 20.52
CA ALA A 67 25.17 11.58 21.56
C ALA A 67 25.90 12.87 21.12
N GLN A 68 27.04 12.73 20.43
CA GLN A 68 27.78 13.86 19.86
C GLN A 68 26.98 14.59 18.78
N ILE A 69 26.32 13.87 17.88
CA ILE A 69 25.51 14.44 16.81
C ILE A 69 24.29 15.19 17.37
N LEU A 70 23.61 14.59 18.35
CA LEU A 70 22.45 15.18 18.99
C LEU A 70 22.83 16.35 19.93
N GLY A 71 24.08 16.41 20.41
CA GLY A 71 24.53 17.40 21.38
C GLY A 71 23.97 17.18 22.80
N VAL A 72 23.75 15.89 23.17
CA VAL A 72 23.19 15.46 24.46
C VAL A 72 24.14 14.53 25.19
N ASN A 73 23.87 14.26 26.47
CA ASN A 73 24.62 13.24 27.19
C ASN A 73 24.19 11.84 26.73
N GLN A 74 25.11 10.87 26.81
CA GLN A 74 24.77 9.48 26.43
C GLN A 74 23.64 8.90 27.28
N ASP A 75 23.48 9.32 28.52
CA ASP A 75 22.43 8.85 29.43
C ASP A 75 21.02 9.35 29.03
N GLU A 76 20.93 10.39 28.20
CA GLU A 76 19.67 10.91 27.68
C GLU A 76 19.17 10.11 26.44
N ILE A 77 20.04 9.28 25.87
CA ILE A 77 19.67 8.37 24.77
C ILE A 77 19.19 7.06 25.39
N GLU A 78 17.91 6.80 25.25
CA GLU A 78 17.29 5.55 25.69
C GLU A 78 17.68 4.39 24.78
N ILE A 79 17.79 3.19 25.37
CA ILE A 79 18.12 1.96 24.65
C ILE A 79 16.98 1.00 24.83
N GLU A 80 16.43 0.54 23.71
CA GLU A 80 15.46 -0.53 23.68
C GLU A 80 16.06 -1.74 22.95
N VAL A 81 16.12 -2.87 23.65
CA VAL A 81 16.48 -4.15 23.01
C VAL A 81 15.25 -4.63 22.29
N LEU A 82 15.32 -4.69 20.97
CA LEU A 82 14.23 -5.22 20.19
C LEU A 82 14.24 -6.74 20.32
N PRO A 83 13.10 -7.35 20.60
CA PRO A 83 13.03 -8.81 20.63
C PRO A 83 13.43 -9.35 19.25
N ASP A 84 14.13 -10.50 19.23
CA ASP A 84 14.43 -11.24 18.00
C ASP A 84 13.14 -11.86 17.46
N ILE A 85 12.28 -10.97 17.01
CA ILE A 85 11.01 -11.30 16.39
C ILE A 85 11.23 -11.14 14.89
N ASP A 86 10.80 -12.11 14.13
CA ASP A 86 10.57 -11.92 12.72
C ASP A 86 9.49 -10.83 12.57
N TRP A 87 9.93 -9.59 12.36
CA TRP A 87 9.03 -8.42 12.23
C TRP A 87 8.01 -8.60 11.10
N VAL A 88 8.36 -9.41 10.10
CA VAL A 88 7.44 -9.83 9.05
C VAL A 88 6.34 -10.70 9.69
N GLN A 89 6.72 -11.70 10.48
CA GLN A 89 5.78 -12.58 11.15
C GLN A 89 4.96 -11.84 12.23
N HIS A 90 5.56 -10.91 12.97
CA HIS A 90 4.85 -10.11 13.98
C HIS A 90 3.91 -9.04 13.36
N SER A 91 4.28 -8.50 12.21
CA SER A 91 3.36 -7.66 11.42
C SER A 91 2.19 -8.48 10.88
N LEU A 92 2.40 -9.77 10.60
CA LEU A 92 1.37 -10.74 10.20
C LEU A 92 0.37 -11.03 11.32
N GLU A 93 0.85 -11.19 12.56
CA GLU A 93 0.00 -11.46 13.72
C GLU A 93 -0.91 -10.27 14.11
N GLY A 94 -0.56 -9.05 13.66
CA GLY A 94 -1.34 -7.82 13.90
C GLY A 94 -2.40 -7.50 12.83
N LEU A 95 -2.42 -8.22 11.71
CA LEU A 95 -3.39 -7.99 10.64
C LEU A 95 -4.71 -8.73 10.96
N ASN A 96 -5.67 -8.04 11.57
CA ASN A 96 -7.01 -8.59 11.70
C ASN A 96 -7.64 -8.79 10.32
N PRO A 97 -8.34 -9.91 10.09
CA PRO A 97 -9.01 -10.13 8.82
C PRO A 97 -10.07 -9.05 8.57
N VAL A 98 -10.19 -8.63 7.32
CA VAL A 98 -11.08 -7.54 6.89
C VAL A 98 -12.18 -8.09 6.01
N ARG A 99 -13.41 -7.60 6.20
CA ARG A 99 -14.55 -7.90 5.33
C ARG A 99 -14.92 -6.70 4.49
N ALA A 100 -15.06 -6.92 3.18
CA ALA A 100 -15.53 -5.96 2.20
C ALA A 100 -16.66 -6.62 1.39
N GLY A 101 -17.90 -6.42 1.80
CA GLY A 101 -19.04 -7.15 1.22
C GLY A 101 -18.86 -8.67 1.34
N ARG A 102 -18.69 -9.36 0.19
CA ARG A 102 -18.42 -10.81 0.14
C ARG A 102 -16.95 -11.17 0.24
N PHE A 103 -16.05 -10.20 0.12
CA PHE A 103 -14.64 -10.48 0.26
C PHE A 103 -14.25 -10.64 1.70
N PHE A 104 -13.40 -11.62 1.96
CA PHE A 104 -12.76 -11.84 3.24
C PHE A 104 -11.25 -11.84 3.02
N ILE A 105 -10.60 -10.74 3.39
CA ILE A 105 -9.16 -10.55 3.27
C ILE A 105 -8.52 -11.04 4.56
N HIS A 106 -7.56 -11.94 4.46
CA HIS A 106 -6.96 -12.55 5.63
C HIS A 106 -5.51 -12.98 5.38
N GLY A 107 -4.73 -13.14 6.44
CA GLY A 107 -3.45 -13.81 6.42
C GLY A 107 -3.59 -15.33 6.56
N SER A 108 -2.48 -16.07 6.40
CA SER A 108 -2.46 -17.54 6.49
C SER A 108 -2.96 -18.09 7.83
N HIS A 109 -2.80 -17.31 8.91
CA HIS A 109 -3.22 -17.68 10.26
C HIS A 109 -4.73 -17.60 10.52
N ASP A 110 -5.49 -16.97 9.61
CA ASP A 110 -6.94 -16.78 9.71
C ASP A 110 -7.76 -17.61 8.71
N ARG A 111 -7.15 -18.61 8.06
CA ARG A 111 -7.82 -19.51 7.11
C ARG A 111 -9.06 -20.20 7.70
N ASP A 112 -9.03 -20.52 8.98
CA ASP A 112 -10.12 -21.16 9.71
C ASP A 112 -11.35 -20.25 9.89
N LYS A 113 -11.21 -18.94 9.70
CA LYS A 113 -12.28 -17.93 9.79
C LYS A 113 -13.04 -17.73 8.46
N VAL A 114 -12.57 -18.33 7.37
CA VAL A 114 -13.23 -18.26 6.05
C VAL A 114 -14.55 -18.99 6.08
N MET A 115 -15.63 -18.32 5.65
CA MET A 115 -16.96 -18.90 5.57
C MET A 115 -17.29 -19.43 4.17
N PRO A 116 -18.24 -20.37 4.00
CA PRO A 116 -18.52 -21.04 2.72
C PRO A 116 -18.89 -20.11 1.54
N ASN A 117 -19.38 -18.90 1.82
CA ASN A 117 -19.81 -17.94 0.80
C ASN A 117 -18.84 -16.76 0.62
N ASP A 118 -17.72 -16.79 1.33
CA ASP A 118 -16.72 -15.76 1.21
C ASP A 118 -15.93 -15.91 -0.11
N LEU A 119 -15.60 -14.78 -0.69
CA LEU A 119 -14.53 -14.67 -1.67
C LEU A 119 -13.25 -14.39 -0.85
N ALA A 120 -12.60 -15.46 -0.42
CA ALA A 120 -11.42 -15.36 0.42
C ALA A 120 -10.22 -14.88 -0.40
N ILE A 121 -9.57 -13.84 0.09
CA ILE A 121 -8.32 -13.28 -0.48
C ILE A 121 -7.25 -13.44 0.59
N GLU A 122 -6.37 -14.40 0.38
CA GLU A 122 -5.23 -14.61 1.26
C GLU A 122 -4.07 -13.72 0.81
N ILE A 123 -3.63 -12.83 1.70
CA ILE A 123 -2.49 -11.95 1.47
C ILE A 123 -1.47 -12.19 2.57
N GLU A 124 -0.26 -12.56 2.19
CA GLU A 124 0.86 -12.54 3.12
C GLU A 124 1.33 -11.09 3.30
N ALA A 125 1.50 -10.67 4.56
CA ALA A 125 2.07 -9.36 4.85
C ALA A 125 3.54 -9.36 4.40
N GLY A 126 3.78 -8.63 3.35
CA GLY A 126 5.07 -8.43 2.74
C GLY A 126 5.39 -6.94 2.64
N GLN A 127 6.47 -6.62 1.93
CA GLN A 127 6.94 -5.26 1.70
C GLN A 127 6.02 -4.43 0.79
N ALA A 128 4.96 -5.00 0.21
CA ALA A 128 4.07 -4.29 -0.70
C ALA A 128 2.92 -3.59 0.04
N PHE A 129 2.59 -2.41 -0.44
CA PHE A 129 1.45 -1.61 0.05
C PHE A 129 0.11 -2.29 -0.30
N GLY A 130 -0.91 -2.13 0.55
CA GLY A 130 -2.27 -2.61 0.22
C GLY A 130 -2.67 -3.91 0.91
N THR A 131 -2.39 -4.06 2.21
CA THR A 131 -2.75 -5.24 3.02
C THR A 131 -4.23 -5.34 3.40
N GLY A 132 -5.12 -4.51 2.81
CA GLY A 132 -6.56 -4.56 3.07
C GLY A 132 -7.05 -3.81 4.30
N HIS A 133 -6.15 -3.27 5.12
CA HIS A 133 -6.49 -2.58 6.38
C HIS A 133 -6.96 -1.14 6.23
N HIS A 134 -6.89 -0.55 5.04
CA HIS A 134 -7.32 0.82 4.81
C HIS A 134 -8.73 0.84 4.24
N GLY A 135 -9.57 1.76 4.71
CA GLY A 135 -10.90 2.02 4.17
C GLY A 135 -10.95 2.16 2.64
N THR A 136 -9.82 2.56 2.02
CA THR A 136 -9.65 2.61 0.56
C THR A 136 -9.82 1.25 -0.12
N THR A 137 -9.21 0.20 0.41
CA THR A 137 -9.28 -1.16 -0.17
C THR A 137 -10.68 -1.74 -0.02
N VAL A 138 -11.29 -1.57 1.16
CA VAL A 138 -12.66 -2.04 1.44
C VAL A 138 -13.65 -1.38 0.48
N GLY A 139 -13.69 -0.05 0.43
CA GLY A 139 -14.59 0.69 -0.47
C GLY A 139 -14.35 0.38 -1.94
N CYS A 140 -13.09 0.18 -2.33
CA CYS A 140 -12.74 -0.20 -3.70
C CYS A 140 -13.25 -1.59 -4.06
N LEU A 141 -13.06 -2.59 -3.21
CA LEU A 141 -13.54 -3.96 -3.43
C LEU A 141 -15.07 -4.04 -3.48
N GLU A 142 -15.78 -3.31 -2.61
CA GLU A 142 -17.24 -3.25 -2.65
C GLU A 142 -17.75 -2.64 -3.94
N LEU A 143 -17.19 -1.52 -4.36
CA LEU A 143 -17.54 -0.87 -5.62
C LEU A 143 -17.19 -1.74 -6.82
N LEU A 144 -16.03 -2.39 -6.79
CA LEU A 144 -15.57 -3.33 -7.79
C LEU A 144 -16.55 -4.51 -7.96
N ALA A 145 -16.98 -5.11 -6.84
CA ALA A 145 -17.95 -6.21 -6.88
C ALA A 145 -19.27 -5.79 -7.54
N GLU A 146 -19.74 -4.58 -7.26
CA GLU A 146 -20.95 -4.04 -7.87
C GLU A 146 -20.79 -3.81 -9.40
N VAL A 147 -19.67 -3.20 -9.82
CA VAL A 147 -19.37 -2.96 -11.24
C VAL A 147 -19.25 -4.29 -11.98
N MET A 148 -18.51 -5.26 -11.42
CA MET A 148 -18.34 -6.59 -11.99
C MET A 148 -19.69 -7.32 -12.18
N ALA A 149 -20.58 -7.25 -11.18
CA ALA A 149 -21.90 -7.90 -11.25
C ALA A 149 -22.81 -7.28 -12.31
N ASN A 150 -22.80 -5.95 -12.42
CA ASN A 150 -23.71 -5.20 -13.29
C ASN A 150 -23.22 -5.14 -14.75
N GLU A 151 -21.91 -5.03 -14.96
CA GLU A 151 -21.34 -4.71 -16.28
C GLU A 151 -20.63 -5.89 -16.95
N LYS A 152 -20.21 -6.89 -16.17
CA LYS A 152 -19.57 -8.14 -16.64
C LYS A 152 -18.39 -7.88 -17.59
N PRO A 153 -17.39 -7.09 -17.17
CA PRO A 153 -16.21 -6.81 -17.99
C PRO A 153 -15.50 -8.12 -18.36
N GLN A 154 -14.79 -8.13 -19.49
CA GLN A 154 -14.02 -9.27 -19.96
C GLN A 154 -12.53 -8.99 -20.02
N ASN A 155 -12.14 -7.72 -19.96
CA ASN A 155 -10.77 -7.24 -20.04
C ASN A 155 -10.56 -6.12 -19.03
N ALA A 156 -9.73 -6.35 -18.00
CA ALA A 156 -9.50 -5.39 -16.92
C ALA A 156 -8.04 -5.02 -16.77
N LEU A 157 -7.80 -3.79 -16.30
CA LEU A 157 -6.51 -3.28 -15.87
C LEU A 157 -6.57 -2.92 -14.39
N ASP A 158 -5.64 -3.45 -13.59
CA ASP A 158 -5.34 -3.03 -12.23
C ASP A 158 -4.05 -2.23 -12.23
N LEU A 159 -4.16 -0.90 -12.10
CA LEU A 159 -3.07 0.05 -12.20
C LEU A 159 -2.57 0.45 -10.80
N GLY A 160 -1.30 0.19 -10.52
CA GLY A 160 -0.75 0.31 -9.17
C GLY A 160 -1.24 -0.84 -8.28
N THR A 161 -1.02 -2.07 -8.73
CA THR A 161 -1.61 -3.27 -8.14
C THR A 161 -1.12 -3.57 -6.71
N GLY A 162 0.07 -3.09 -6.35
CA GLY A 162 0.67 -3.32 -5.03
C GLY A 162 0.74 -4.80 -4.68
N SER A 163 0.04 -5.22 -3.63
CA SER A 163 -0.08 -6.61 -3.21
C SER A 163 -0.91 -7.51 -4.16
N GLY A 164 -1.57 -6.93 -5.16
CA GLY A 164 -2.42 -7.66 -6.11
C GLY A 164 -3.86 -7.87 -5.65
N ILE A 165 -4.27 -7.31 -4.53
CA ILE A 165 -5.55 -7.59 -3.87
C ILE A 165 -6.77 -7.32 -4.77
N LEU A 166 -6.77 -6.22 -5.56
CA LEU A 166 -7.88 -5.88 -6.45
C LEU A 166 -7.93 -6.82 -7.65
N ALA A 167 -6.79 -7.14 -8.24
CA ALA A 167 -6.69 -8.12 -9.33
C ALA A 167 -7.19 -9.50 -8.88
N ILE A 168 -6.80 -9.96 -7.68
CA ILE A 168 -7.30 -11.21 -7.08
C ILE A 168 -8.82 -11.13 -6.89
N GLY A 169 -9.32 -10.03 -6.32
CA GLY A 169 -10.75 -9.81 -6.14
C GLY A 169 -11.54 -9.92 -7.45
N MET A 170 -11.06 -9.34 -8.54
CA MET A 170 -11.67 -9.47 -9.88
C MET A 170 -11.66 -10.92 -10.35
N ALA A 171 -10.51 -11.61 -10.24
CA ALA A 171 -10.37 -12.99 -10.70
C ALA A 171 -11.28 -13.97 -9.95
N LEU A 172 -11.49 -13.75 -8.63
CA LEU A 172 -12.39 -14.57 -7.81
C LEU A 172 -13.88 -14.35 -8.15
N ILE A 173 -14.26 -13.18 -8.68
CA ILE A 173 -15.64 -12.92 -9.11
C ILE A 173 -15.93 -13.60 -10.44
N ALA A 174 -15.03 -13.48 -11.42
CA ALA A 174 -15.23 -14.00 -12.76
C ALA A 174 -13.90 -14.30 -13.47
N PRO A 175 -13.83 -15.33 -14.33
CA PRO A 175 -12.64 -15.69 -15.09
C PRO A 175 -12.45 -14.73 -16.28
N ILE A 176 -12.04 -13.50 -16.00
CA ILE A 176 -11.77 -12.46 -17.00
C ILE A 176 -10.26 -12.29 -17.21
N ARG A 177 -9.85 -11.66 -18.31
CA ARG A 177 -8.46 -11.31 -18.54
C ARG A 177 -8.09 -10.08 -17.70
N ILE A 178 -7.07 -10.19 -16.86
CA ILE A 178 -6.62 -9.11 -15.99
C ILE A 178 -5.16 -8.81 -16.29
N LEU A 179 -4.84 -7.55 -16.51
CA LEU A 179 -3.49 -7.03 -16.52
C LEU A 179 -3.28 -6.24 -15.22
N ALA A 180 -2.34 -6.67 -14.40
CA ALA A 180 -1.94 -5.98 -13.18
C ALA A 180 -0.60 -5.27 -13.42
N THR A 181 -0.49 -4.00 -13.06
CA THR A 181 0.72 -3.22 -13.28
C THR A 181 1.13 -2.46 -12.03
N ASP A 182 2.42 -2.31 -11.83
CA ASP A 182 2.98 -1.44 -10.80
C ASP A 182 4.30 -0.84 -11.30
N ILE A 183 4.66 0.33 -10.79
CA ILE A 183 5.95 0.96 -11.07
C ILE A 183 7.09 0.25 -10.32
N ASP A 184 6.78 -0.37 -9.17
CA ASP A 184 7.75 -1.09 -8.35
C ASP A 184 7.83 -2.57 -8.74
N PRO A 185 9.00 -3.05 -9.23
CA PRO A 185 9.19 -4.46 -9.53
C PRO A 185 9.08 -5.37 -8.27
N ILE A 186 9.31 -4.85 -7.07
CA ILE A 186 9.13 -5.60 -5.83
C ILE A 186 7.63 -5.86 -5.60
N ALA A 187 6.77 -4.85 -5.79
CA ALA A 187 5.33 -5.01 -5.71
C ALA A 187 4.82 -6.05 -6.71
N ILE A 188 5.34 -6.06 -7.96
CA ILE A 188 4.98 -7.06 -8.97
C ILE A 188 5.36 -8.48 -8.55
N ASN A 189 6.51 -8.67 -7.88
CA ASN A 189 6.89 -9.99 -7.37
C ASN A 189 5.96 -10.44 -6.24
N VAL A 190 5.66 -9.57 -5.27
CA VAL A 190 4.71 -9.83 -4.19
C VAL A 190 3.31 -10.15 -4.75
N ALA A 191 2.83 -9.37 -5.73
CA ALA A 191 1.55 -9.65 -6.37
C ALA A 191 1.51 -11.05 -7.00
N LYS A 192 2.57 -11.46 -7.73
CA LYS A 192 2.66 -12.80 -8.33
C LYS A 192 2.64 -13.92 -7.29
N GLU A 193 3.31 -13.74 -6.16
CA GLU A 193 3.26 -14.68 -5.04
C GLU A 193 1.84 -14.80 -4.48
N ASN A 194 1.16 -13.67 -4.27
CA ASN A 194 -0.23 -13.64 -3.83
C ASN A 194 -1.18 -14.24 -4.87
N PHE A 195 -0.95 -14.06 -6.18
CA PHE A 195 -1.75 -14.71 -7.22
C PHE A 195 -1.63 -16.24 -7.16
N ALA A 196 -0.41 -16.74 -6.93
CA ALA A 196 -0.16 -18.18 -6.76
C ALA A 196 -0.86 -18.72 -5.50
N LEU A 197 -0.76 -17.98 -4.39
CA LEU A 197 -1.39 -18.33 -3.11
C LEU A 197 -2.92 -18.45 -3.24
N ASN A 198 -3.54 -17.59 -4.02
CA ASN A 198 -4.99 -17.57 -4.27
C ASN A 198 -5.44 -18.41 -5.48
N GLY A 199 -4.52 -19.10 -6.17
CA GLY A 199 -4.83 -19.98 -7.30
C GLY A 199 -5.35 -19.24 -8.55
N VAL A 200 -4.97 -17.97 -8.74
CA VAL A 200 -5.45 -17.12 -9.86
C VAL A 200 -4.34 -16.71 -10.85
N SER A 201 -3.16 -17.30 -10.75
CA SER A 201 -2.01 -16.96 -11.61
C SER A 201 -2.28 -17.10 -13.11
N ASP A 202 -3.13 -18.03 -13.51
CA ASP A 202 -3.44 -18.26 -14.93
C ASP A 202 -4.38 -17.18 -15.54
N THR A 203 -5.03 -16.40 -14.68
CA THR A 203 -6.00 -15.37 -15.07
C THR A 203 -5.40 -13.96 -15.08
N ILE A 204 -4.31 -13.74 -14.34
CA ILE A 204 -3.70 -12.44 -14.14
C ILE A 204 -2.30 -12.40 -14.73
N THR A 205 -2.06 -11.46 -15.62
CA THR A 205 -0.70 -11.11 -16.06
C THR A 205 -0.22 -9.93 -15.27
N ALA A 206 0.99 -9.98 -14.68
CA ALA A 206 1.57 -8.86 -13.95
C ALA A 206 2.88 -8.40 -14.58
N ILE A 207 3.00 -7.09 -14.80
CA ILE A 207 4.18 -6.44 -15.38
C ILE A 207 4.58 -5.19 -14.60
N THR A 208 5.86 -4.87 -14.62
CA THR A 208 6.35 -3.57 -14.14
C THR A 208 6.17 -2.54 -15.25
N ALA A 209 5.43 -1.45 -14.96
CA ALA A 209 5.16 -0.39 -15.94
C ALA A 209 4.96 0.97 -15.26
N THR A 210 5.35 2.05 -15.93
CA THR A 210 5.10 3.42 -15.46
C THR A 210 3.86 3.98 -16.13
N GLY A 211 2.79 4.17 -15.36
CA GLY A 211 1.51 4.63 -15.89
C GLY A 211 0.95 3.67 -16.95
N LEU A 212 0.46 4.20 -18.07
CA LEU A 212 -0.08 3.41 -19.18
C LEU A 212 0.85 3.38 -20.42
N ASP A 213 2.05 3.93 -20.31
CA ASP A 213 3.01 3.99 -21.43
C ASP A 213 3.86 2.70 -21.51
N ASP A 214 3.18 1.58 -21.84
CA ASP A 214 3.81 0.28 -22.05
C ASP A 214 3.15 -0.47 -23.20
N ASN A 215 3.95 -1.23 -23.97
CA ASN A 215 3.49 -1.96 -25.15
C ASN A 215 2.47 -3.05 -24.80
N GLU A 216 2.61 -3.74 -23.67
CA GLU A 216 1.66 -4.77 -23.24
C GLU A 216 0.32 -4.14 -22.89
N ILE A 217 0.33 -2.99 -22.19
CA ILE A 217 -0.88 -2.22 -21.85
C ILE A 217 -1.56 -1.77 -23.16
N ALA A 218 -0.80 -1.17 -24.08
CA ALA A 218 -1.31 -0.70 -25.37
C ALA A 218 -1.92 -1.83 -26.21
N SER A 219 -1.30 -3.02 -26.19
CA SER A 219 -1.78 -4.19 -26.95
C SER A 219 -3.09 -4.76 -26.42
N ARG A 220 -3.39 -4.55 -25.13
CA ARG A 220 -4.60 -5.04 -24.45
C ARG A 220 -5.73 -4.01 -24.38
N ALA A 221 -5.42 -2.75 -24.59
CA ALA A 221 -6.45 -1.69 -24.64
C ALA A 221 -7.37 -1.89 -25.87
N PRO A 222 -8.65 -1.45 -25.80
CA PRO A 222 -9.28 -0.80 -24.67
C PRO A 222 -9.73 -1.77 -23.58
N PHE A 223 -9.78 -1.28 -22.33
CA PHE A 223 -10.21 -2.06 -21.17
C PHE A 223 -11.69 -1.82 -20.85
N ASP A 224 -12.40 -2.88 -20.53
CA ASP A 224 -13.79 -2.79 -20.07
C ASP A 224 -13.87 -2.23 -18.64
N LEU A 225 -12.82 -2.47 -17.84
CA LEU A 225 -12.69 -2.00 -16.48
C LEU A 225 -11.22 -1.59 -16.20
N ILE A 226 -11.03 -0.39 -15.69
CA ILE A 226 -9.74 0.06 -15.16
C ILE A 226 -9.95 0.34 -13.67
N VAL A 227 -9.11 -0.25 -12.83
CA VAL A 227 -9.12 -0.03 -11.39
C VAL A 227 -7.78 0.57 -10.97
N ALA A 228 -7.79 1.57 -10.09
CA ALA A 228 -6.58 2.12 -9.49
C ALA A 228 -6.85 2.56 -8.04
N ASN A 229 -6.10 2.00 -7.10
CA ASN A 229 -6.13 2.39 -5.68
C ASN A 229 -4.78 2.98 -5.30
N ILE A 230 -4.53 4.20 -5.76
CA ILE A 230 -3.28 4.94 -5.55
C ILE A 230 -3.58 6.38 -5.12
N LEU A 231 -2.55 7.16 -4.79
CA LEU A 231 -2.70 8.54 -4.32
C LEU A 231 -3.39 9.45 -5.35
N ALA A 232 -4.13 10.46 -4.86
CA ALA A 232 -4.93 11.37 -5.67
C ALA A 232 -4.13 12.15 -6.74
N ASN A 233 -2.91 12.61 -6.44
CA ASN A 233 -2.12 13.36 -7.42
C ASN A 233 -1.71 12.52 -8.64
N PRO A 234 -1.12 11.30 -8.48
CA PRO A 234 -0.91 10.39 -9.60
C PRO A 234 -2.20 10.07 -10.39
N LEU A 235 -3.35 9.87 -9.73
CA LEU A 235 -4.62 9.64 -10.42
C LEU A 235 -5.02 10.82 -11.32
N ILE A 236 -4.84 12.06 -10.86
CA ILE A 236 -5.11 13.26 -11.65
C ILE A 236 -4.17 13.34 -12.86
N GLU A 237 -2.88 13.06 -12.69
CA GLU A 237 -1.88 13.08 -13.76
C GLU A 237 -2.13 12.00 -14.81
N LEU A 238 -2.68 10.85 -14.40
CA LEU A 238 -2.97 9.72 -15.27
C LEU A 238 -4.33 9.81 -15.98
N ALA A 239 -5.22 10.72 -15.59
CA ALA A 239 -6.54 10.85 -16.19
C ALA A 239 -6.51 10.99 -17.73
N PRO A 240 -5.59 11.78 -18.36
CA PRO A 240 -5.47 11.89 -19.81
C PRO A 240 -5.09 10.58 -20.52
N GLN A 241 -4.47 9.62 -19.82
CA GLN A 241 -4.09 8.32 -20.35
C GLN A 241 -5.17 7.27 -20.05
N MET A 242 -5.75 7.27 -18.83
CA MET A 242 -6.72 6.28 -18.39
C MET A 242 -8.06 6.38 -19.15
N VAL A 243 -8.56 7.60 -19.37
CA VAL A 243 -9.86 7.79 -20.02
C VAL A 243 -9.86 7.28 -21.47
N PRO A 244 -8.84 7.56 -22.32
CA PRO A 244 -8.77 6.99 -23.67
C PRO A 244 -8.50 5.47 -23.69
N ALA A 245 -7.83 4.92 -22.68
CA ALA A 245 -7.56 3.49 -22.58
C ALA A 245 -8.80 2.67 -22.18
N LYS A 246 -9.85 3.32 -21.69
CA LYS A 246 -11.13 2.73 -21.34
C LYS A 246 -11.97 2.44 -22.61
N ALA A 247 -12.61 1.28 -22.67
CA ALA A 247 -13.59 0.97 -23.70
C ALA A 247 -14.78 1.96 -23.66
N LYS A 248 -15.47 2.14 -24.79
CA LYS A 248 -16.58 3.11 -24.92
C LYS A 248 -17.63 3.01 -23.81
N ASN A 249 -17.95 1.80 -23.40
CA ASN A 249 -18.92 1.54 -22.32
C ASN A 249 -18.25 0.99 -21.06
N GLY A 250 -16.93 1.06 -20.99
CA GLY A 250 -16.17 0.58 -19.84
C GLY A 250 -16.27 1.49 -18.63
N SER A 251 -15.74 1.03 -17.53
CA SER A 251 -15.74 1.72 -16.24
C SER A 251 -14.35 1.98 -15.74
N ILE A 252 -14.22 3.05 -14.94
CA ILE A 252 -13.03 3.34 -14.15
C ILE A 252 -13.46 3.36 -12.68
N VAL A 253 -12.74 2.62 -11.84
CA VAL A 253 -12.91 2.61 -10.39
C VAL A 253 -11.62 3.15 -9.76
N LEU A 254 -11.74 4.23 -9.01
CA LEU A 254 -10.62 4.92 -8.37
C LEU A 254 -10.76 4.87 -6.86
N SER A 255 -9.68 4.67 -6.13
CA SER A 255 -9.60 4.79 -4.68
C SER A 255 -8.19 5.24 -4.24
N GLY A 256 -7.91 5.26 -2.92
CA GLY A 256 -6.69 5.87 -2.39
C GLY A 256 -6.81 7.40 -2.25
N ILE A 257 -8.04 7.89 -2.19
CA ILE A 257 -8.42 9.31 -2.26
C ILE A 257 -9.08 9.68 -0.94
N LEU A 258 -8.60 10.72 -0.26
CA LEU A 258 -9.28 11.31 0.88
C LEU A 258 -10.55 12.04 0.45
N GLU A 259 -11.55 12.12 1.32
CA GLU A 259 -12.82 12.78 1.02
C GLU A 259 -12.64 14.22 0.53
N GLU A 260 -11.72 14.98 1.11
CA GLU A 260 -11.37 16.34 0.70
C GLU A 260 -10.73 16.44 -0.70
N GLN A 261 -10.22 15.34 -1.24
CA GLN A 261 -9.58 15.28 -2.57
C GLN A 261 -10.57 14.88 -3.68
N HIS A 262 -11.77 14.39 -3.31
CA HIS A 262 -12.78 13.83 -4.20
C HIS A 262 -13.07 14.71 -5.42
N ASP A 263 -13.49 15.95 -5.20
CA ASP A 263 -13.96 16.84 -6.28
C ASP A 263 -12.85 17.15 -7.29
N ARG A 264 -11.62 17.26 -6.83
CA ARG A 264 -10.45 17.51 -7.67
C ARG A 264 -10.15 16.32 -8.58
N VAL A 265 -10.25 15.10 -8.05
CA VAL A 265 -10.04 13.87 -8.83
C VAL A 265 -11.19 13.70 -9.84
N VAL A 266 -12.45 13.79 -9.41
CA VAL A 266 -13.62 13.68 -10.29
C VAL A 266 -13.53 14.67 -11.45
N LYS A 267 -13.20 15.92 -11.15
CA LYS A 267 -13.05 16.95 -12.15
C LYS A 267 -11.98 16.62 -13.20
N ALA A 268 -10.83 16.11 -12.80
CA ALA A 268 -9.75 15.76 -13.72
C ALA A 268 -10.21 14.71 -14.75
N TYR A 269 -10.97 13.71 -14.35
CA TYR A 269 -11.52 12.69 -15.24
C TYR A 269 -12.68 13.22 -16.10
N GLN A 270 -13.54 14.08 -15.55
CA GLN A 270 -14.62 14.72 -16.32
C GLN A 270 -14.07 15.65 -17.41
N ASP A 271 -12.98 16.36 -17.13
CA ASP A 271 -12.29 17.20 -18.12
C ASP A 271 -11.72 16.38 -19.29
N GLN A 272 -11.50 15.07 -19.10
CA GLN A 272 -11.14 14.10 -20.17
C GLN A 272 -12.35 13.43 -20.82
N GLY A 273 -13.58 13.78 -20.41
CA GLY A 273 -14.82 13.26 -20.97
C GLY A 273 -15.41 12.03 -20.25
N ALA A 274 -14.86 11.62 -19.12
CA ALA A 274 -15.47 10.58 -18.29
C ALA A 274 -16.73 11.11 -17.59
N LYS A 275 -17.73 10.23 -17.45
CA LYS A 275 -18.97 10.56 -16.77
C LYS A 275 -18.89 10.06 -15.31
N TYR A 276 -19.09 10.94 -14.34
CA TYR A 276 -19.26 10.55 -12.95
C TYR A 276 -20.54 9.74 -12.76
N ILE A 277 -20.44 8.63 -12.03
CA ILE A 277 -21.56 7.74 -11.73
C ILE A 277 -21.92 7.82 -10.25
N LYS A 278 -20.97 7.49 -9.36
CA LYS A 278 -21.18 7.52 -7.91
C LYS A 278 -19.88 7.46 -7.13
N THR A 279 -20.00 7.70 -5.83
CA THR A 279 -18.92 7.52 -4.84
C THR A 279 -19.42 6.69 -3.67
N LEU A 280 -18.57 5.79 -3.17
CA LEU A 280 -18.72 5.18 -1.86
C LEU A 280 -17.77 5.88 -0.88
N HIS A 281 -18.27 6.16 0.32
CA HIS A 281 -17.50 6.79 1.40
C HIS A 281 -17.21 5.75 2.47
N HIS A 282 -15.97 5.68 2.93
CA HIS A 282 -15.53 4.72 3.94
C HIS A 282 -14.43 5.33 4.81
N GLU A 283 -14.73 5.63 6.07
CA GLU A 283 -13.76 6.12 7.08
C GLU A 283 -12.87 7.27 6.61
N GLY A 284 -13.48 8.30 5.96
CA GLY A 284 -12.77 9.47 5.44
C GLY A 284 -12.09 9.25 4.08
N TRP A 285 -12.22 8.06 3.48
CA TRP A 285 -11.75 7.72 2.15
C TRP A 285 -12.92 7.55 1.17
N VAL A 286 -12.61 7.68 -0.11
CA VAL A 286 -13.62 7.52 -1.16
C VAL A 286 -13.19 6.51 -2.23
N ALA A 287 -14.18 5.76 -2.73
CA ALA A 287 -14.06 4.98 -3.95
C ALA A 287 -15.02 5.55 -5.00
N ILE A 288 -14.50 5.91 -6.17
CA ILE A 288 -15.21 6.67 -7.20
C ILE A 288 -15.42 5.78 -8.44
N HIS A 289 -16.65 5.74 -8.96
CA HIS A 289 -17.00 5.09 -10.21
C HIS A 289 -17.24 6.14 -11.32
N LEU A 290 -16.57 5.96 -12.45
CA LEU A 290 -16.66 6.80 -13.63
C LEU A 290 -16.89 5.94 -14.88
N LYS A 291 -17.54 6.50 -15.90
CA LYS A 291 -17.75 5.90 -17.24
C LYS A 291 -17.28 6.79 -18.37
#